data_50f5545b5cd200e99324d86b89254188
#
_entry.id   50f5545b5cd200e99324d86b89254188
#
_cell.length_a   1.000
_cell.length_b   1.000
_cell.length_c   1.000
_cell.angle_alpha   90.00
_cell.angle_beta   90.00
_cell.angle_gamma   90.00
#
_symmetry.space_group_name_H-M   'P 1'
#
loop_
_entity.id
_entity.type
_entity.pdbx_description
1 polymer ?
#
loop_
_entity_poly.entity_id
_entity_poly.type
_entity_poly.pdbx_seq_one_letter_code
_entity_poly.pdbx_strand_id
1 'polypeptide(L)'
;ASWRALYMNQPIEREGQLYNEDELRRYFELPDREPDAILFVCDTKDKGTDYCVMPICYQYGNDFYCEDVVCDNSNPEIVEARLVSKLIEHRAQMGQFESNSAGGKVAEKVQKEVKERGGIAKITTKYTTSNKETRIIVASPYIKEHVLFKDNSVIKNNKEYRRMLNFLCSYTMAGRNRNDDVPDAWSLFAGYVEQL
;
A
#
# COMPACT_ATOMS: atom_id res chain seq x y z
N ALA A 1 16.64 -23.71 9.54
CA ALA A 1 17.03 -22.53 8.77
C ALA A 1 18.12 -22.90 7.78
N SER A 2 18.02 -22.42 6.55
CA SER A 2 19.08 -22.66 5.57
C SER A 2 20.34 -21.85 5.97
N TRP A 3 21.50 -22.34 5.58
CA TRP A 3 22.75 -21.62 5.81
C TRP A 3 22.75 -20.23 5.15
N ARG A 4 22.01 -20.04 4.05
CA ARG A 4 21.82 -18.75 3.39
C ARG A 4 21.15 -17.74 4.34
N ALA A 5 20.11 -18.14 5.03
CA ALA A 5 19.43 -17.26 6.00
C ALA A 5 20.37 -16.90 7.17
N LEU A 6 21.20 -17.83 7.62
CA LEU A 6 22.12 -17.63 8.73
C LEU A 6 23.32 -16.74 8.37
N TYR A 7 23.93 -16.98 7.21
CA TYR A 7 25.19 -16.34 6.84
C TYR A 7 25.06 -15.19 5.84
N MET A 8 24.02 -15.20 5.03
CA MET A 8 23.77 -14.17 4.00
C MET A 8 22.72 -13.16 4.41
N ASN A 9 22.17 -13.26 5.62
CA ASN A 9 21.12 -12.40 6.14
C ASN A 9 19.92 -12.28 5.16
N GLN A 10 19.59 -13.38 4.49
CA GLN A 10 18.46 -13.43 3.56
C GLN A 10 17.19 -13.89 4.28
N PRO A 11 16.02 -13.39 3.87
CA PRO A 11 14.75 -13.86 4.43
C PRO A 11 14.58 -15.36 4.20
N ILE A 12 14.02 -16.05 5.19
CA ILE A 12 13.66 -17.47 5.05
C ILE A 12 12.39 -17.52 4.20
N GLU A 13 12.44 -18.27 3.09
CA GLU A 13 11.26 -18.51 2.28
C GLU A 13 10.25 -19.34 3.09
N ARG A 14 9.00 -18.91 3.06
CA ARG A 14 7.89 -19.60 3.68
C ARG A 14 7.10 -20.35 2.61
N GLU A 15 6.65 -21.54 2.93
CA GLU A 15 5.79 -22.31 2.03
C GLU A 15 4.52 -21.52 1.70
N GLY A 16 4.19 -21.42 0.41
CA GLY A 16 3.04 -20.67 -0.07
C GLY A 16 3.19 -19.16 -0.04
N GLN A 17 4.40 -18.63 0.15
CA GLN A 17 4.68 -17.22 0.13
C GLN A 17 4.30 -16.61 -1.23
N LEU A 18 3.44 -15.60 -1.20
CA LEU A 18 2.91 -14.97 -2.42
C LEU A 18 3.86 -13.91 -2.97
N TYR A 19 4.45 -13.11 -2.08
CA TYR A 19 5.42 -12.09 -2.42
C TYR A 19 6.75 -12.42 -1.79
N ASN A 20 7.78 -12.61 -2.63
CA ASN A 20 9.15 -12.79 -2.18
C ASN A 20 9.89 -11.48 -2.38
N GLU A 21 10.58 -11.01 -1.36
CA GLU A 21 11.29 -9.72 -1.42
C GLU A 21 12.28 -9.66 -2.59
N ASP A 22 12.93 -10.77 -2.94
CA ASP A 22 13.88 -10.85 -4.05
C ASP A 22 13.22 -10.69 -5.42
N GLU A 23 11.92 -10.93 -5.51
CA GLU A 23 11.16 -10.80 -6.75
C GLU A 23 10.56 -9.40 -6.94
N LEU A 24 10.54 -8.59 -5.88
CA LEU A 24 9.99 -7.24 -5.96
C LEU A 24 10.92 -6.35 -6.77
N ARG A 25 10.34 -5.54 -7.65
CA ARG A 25 11.09 -4.51 -8.36
C ARG A 25 11.43 -3.39 -7.39
N ARG A 26 12.65 -2.90 -7.43
CA ARG A 26 13.13 -1.88 -6.51
C ARG A 26 13.67 -0.68 -7.28
N TYR A 27 13.71 0.47 -6.62
CA TYR A 27 14.29 1.67 -7.20
C TYR A 27 15.00 2.52 -6.15
N PHE A 28 15.95 3.32 -6.60
CA PHE A 28 16.72 4.25 -5.76
C PHE A 28 16.16 5.66 -5.86
N GLU A 29 15.83 6.08 -7.07
CA GLU A 29 15.33 7.41 -7.38
C GLU A 29 14.18 7.32 -8.40
N LEU A 30 13.29 8.32 -8.36
CA LEU A 30 12.26 8.46 -9.38
C LEU A 30 12.89 8.81 -10.73
N PRO A 31 12.21 8.47 -11.86
CA PRO A 31 12.62 8.96 -13.16
C PRO A 31 12.75 10.49 -13.20
N ASP A 32 13.68 11.00 -14.01
CA ASP A 32 13.95 12.44 -14.12
C ASP A 32 12.93 13.13 -15.03
N ARG A 33 11.69 13.10 -14.63
CA ARG A 33 10.57 13.82 -15.25
C ARG A 33 9.40 13.84 -14.29
N GLU A 34 8.41 14.69 -14.59
CA GLU A 34 7.18 14.70 -13.81
C GLU A 34 6.41 13.39 -13.99
N PRO A 35 5.78 12.89 -12.93
CA PRO A 35 4.94 11.70 -13.06
C PRO A 35 3.69 11.99 -13.90
N ASP A 36 3.19 10.95 -14.56
CA ASP A 36 1.94 11.04 -15.32
C ASP A 36 0.74 11.25 -14.39
N ALA A 37 0.79 10.68 -13.20
CA ALA A 37 -0.23 10.85 -12.15
C ALA A 37 0.36 10.48 -10.80
N ILE A 38 -0.24 11.00 -9.73
CA ILE A 38 0.06 10.60 -8.35
C ILE A 38 -1.23 10.03 -7.77
N LEU A 39 -1.21 8.74 -7.51
CA LEU A 39 -2.37 7.93 -7.16
C LEU A 39 -2.23 7.34 -5.76
N PHE A 40 -3.36 7.01 -5.16
CA PHE A 40 -3.39 6.34 -3.86
C PHE A 40 -4.59 5.40 -3.76
N VAL A 41 -4.48 4.43 -2.89
CA VAL A 41 -5.62 3.66 -2.40
C VAL A 41 -5.50 3.58 -0.88
N CYS A 42 -6.60 3.36 -0.20
CA CYS A 42 -6.60 3.23 1.25
C CYS A 42 -7.49 2.07 1.67
N ASP A 43 -6.89 1.13 2.36
CA ASP A 43 -7.59 0.12 3.13
C ASP A 43 -7.68 0.63 4.56
N THR A 44 -8.88 1.04 4.96
CA THR A 44 -9.09 1.64 6.28
C THR A 44 -9.14 0.58 7.37
N LYS A 45 -8.68 0.98 8.55
CA LYS A 45 -8.68 0.13 9.73
C LYS A 45 -10.10 -0.25 10.16
N ASP A 46 -10.36 -1.56 10.27
CA ASP A 46 -11.66 -2.10 10.69
C ASP A 46 -11.70 -2.38 12.20
N LYS A 47 -10.66 -3.01 12.72
CA LYS A 47 -10.54 -3.39 14.14
C LYS A 47 -9.34 -2.73 14.80
N GLY A 48 -9.36 -2.68 16.14
CA GLY A 48 -8.33 -2.01 16.92
C GLY A 48 -6.90 -2.43 16.65
N THR A 49 -6.66 -3.68 16.23
CA THR A 49 -5.33 -4.22 15.91
C THR A 49 -4.96 -4.15 14.44
N ASP A 50 -5.91 -3.79 13.57
CA ASP A 50 -5.66 -3.69 12.14
C ASP A 50 -4.88 -2.43 11.80
N TYR A 51 -4.20 -2.47 10.66
CA TYR A 51 -3.48 -1.33 10.12
C TYR A 51 -4.30 -0.63 9.06
N CYS A 52 -4.26 0.70 9.10
CA CYS A 52 -4.67 1.51 7.96
C CYS A 52 -3.50 1.55 7.00
N VAL A 53 -3.74 1.19 5.74
CA VAL A 53 -2.69 1.11 4.72
C VAL A 53 -3.07 1.97 3.53
N MET A 54 -2.28 3.02 3.30
CA MET A 54 -2.45 3.90 2.15
C MET A 54 -1.12 4.10 1.43
N PRO A 55 -0.83 3.29 0.41
CA PRO A 55 0.30 3.56 -0.46
C PRO A 55 0.03 4.73 -1.37
N ILE A 56 1.05 5.55 -1.62
CA ILE A 56 1.02 6.65 -2.58
C ILE A 56 2.02 6.33 -3.68
N CYS A 57 1.51 6.26 -4.90
CA CYS A 57 2.27 5.81 -6.06
C CYS A 57 2.36 6.90 -7.12
N TYR A 58 3.56 7.08 -7.65
CA TYR A 58 3.85 7.96 -8.78
C TYR A 58 3.87 7.13 -10.05
N GLN A 59 2.99 7.44 -10.97
CA GLN A 59 2.86 6.73 -12.23
C GLN A 59 3.79 7.30 -13.28
N TYR A 60 4.56 6.40 -13.92
CA TYR A 60 5.40 6.70 -15.08
C TYR A 60 5.13 5.63 -16.14
N GLY A 61 4.28 5.95 -17.11
CA GLY A 61 3.83 4.96 -18.10
C GLY A 61 3.01 3.86 -17.45
N ASN A 62 3.45 2.63 -17.60
CA ASN A 62 2.79 1.45 -17.03
C ASN A 62 3.36 1.04 -15.66
N ASP A 63 4.30 1.80 -15.13
CA ASP A 63 4.93 1.52 -13.85
C ASP A 63 4.46 2.49 -12.76
N PHE A 64 4.37 1.96 -11.54
CA PHE A 64 3.94 2.72 -10.37
C PHE A 64 5.02 2.64 -9.30
N TYR A 65 5.57 3.78 -8.95
CA TYR A 65 6.65 3.90 -7.95
C TYR A 65 6.01 4.20 -6.61
N CYS A 66 6.08 3.26 -5.67
CA CYS A 66 5.56 3.45 -4.31
C CYS A 66 6.48 4.40 -3.54
N GLU A 67 6.15 5.68 -3.59
CA GLU A 67 7.01 6.73 -3.03
C GLU A 67 6.82 6.88 -1.53
N ASP A 68 5.63 6.59 -1.02
CA ASP A 68 5.33 6.71 0.40
C ASP A 68 4.20 5.76 0.79
N VAL A 69 4.01 5.58 2.09
CA VAL A 69 2.92 4.75 2.61
C VAL A 69 2.54 5.21 4.01
N VAL A 70 1.24 5.19 4.29
CA VAL A 70 0.74 5.13 5.66
C VAL A 70 0.46 3.67 5.96
N CYS A 71 1.12 3.12 6.97
CA CYS A 71 0.91 1.76 7.46
C CYS A 71 0.94 1.84 8.98
N ASP A 72 -0.21 2.18 9.56
CA ASP A 72 -0.31 2.68 10.92
C ASP A 72 -1.55 2.12 11.61
N ASN A 73 -1.39 1.63 12.83
CA ASN A 73 -2.48 1.12 13.65
C ASN A 73 -2.79 2.02 14.85
N SER A 74 -2.31 3.25 14.86
CA SER A 74 -2.62 4.25 15.88
C SER A 74 -4.12 4.55 15.94
N ASN A 75 -4.52 5.36 16.90
CA ASN A 75 -5.92 5.78 17.03
C ASN A 75 -6.42 6.44 15.73
N PRO A 76 -7.72 6.27 15.40
CA PRO A 76 -8.30 6.79 14.16
C PRO A 76 -8.00 8.26 13.89
N GLU A 77 -8.06 9.11 14.91
CA GLU A 77 -7.81 10.55 14.78
C GLU A 77 -6.38 10.83 14.28
N ILE A 78 -5.40 10.11 14.83
CA ILE A 78 -3.99 10.23 14.42
C ILE A 78 -3.82 9.76 12.99
N VAL A 79 -4.38 8.60 12.66
CA VAL A 79 -4.27 8.01 11.33
C VAL A 79 -4.92 8.90 10.28
N GLU A 80 -6.14 9.38 10.54
CA GLU A 80 -6.86 10.25 9.60
C GLU A 80 -6.11 11.54 9.33
N ALA A 81 -5.51 12.15 10.36
CA ALA A 81 -4.67 13.34 10.19
C ALA A 81 -3.45 13.05 9.32
N ARG A 82 -2.86 11.87 9.46
CA ARG A 82 -1.72 11.43 8.64
C ARG A 82 -2.11 11.20 7.19
N LEU A 83 -3.28 10.61 6.95
CA LEU A 83 -3.81 10.43 5.59
C LEU A 83 -3.93 11.78 4.88
N VAL A 84 -4.55 12.75 5.53
CA VAL A 84 -4.71 14.11 4.99
C VAL A 84 -3.35 14.75 4.69
N SER A 85 -2.43 14.72 5.65
CA SER A 85 -1.11 15.33 5.50
C SER A 85 -0.32 14.73 4.34
N LYS A 86 -0.35 13.41 4.20
CA LYS A 86 0.35 12.72 3.11
C LYS A 86 -0.22 13.05 1.73
N LEU A 87 -1.54 13.12 1.63
CA LEU A 87 -2.20 13.48 0.37
C LEU A 87 -1.85 14.90 -0.07
N ILE A 88 -1.76 15.83 0.88
CA ILE A 88 -1.37 17.22 0.60
C ILE A 88 0.12 17.31 0.27
N GLU A 89 0.97 16.68 1.07
CA GLU A 89 2.43 16.69 0.89
C GLU A 89 2.84 16.22 -0.51
N HIS A 90 2.24 15.12 -0.97
CA HIS A 90 2.56 14.53 -2.27
C HIS A 90 1.79 15.16 -3.43
N ARG A 91 0.87 16.07 -3.17
CA ARG A 91 -0.06 16.59 -4.19
C ARG A 91 -0.77 15.45 -4.92
N ALA A 92 -1.20 14.47 -4.16
CA ALA A 92 -1.93 13.32 -4.70
C ALA A 92 -3.17 13.80 -5.46
N GLN A 93 -3.43 13.20 -6.60
CA GLN A 93 -4.47 13.68 -7.53
C GLN A 93 -5.76 12.90 -7.40
N MET A 94 -5.69 11.58 -7.37
CA MET A 94 -6.87 10.75 -7.27
C MET A 94 -6.57 9.40 -6.64
N GLY A 95 -7.57 8.84 -6.01
CA GLY A 95 -7.45 7.54 -5.38
C GLY A 95 -8.78 7.00 -4.91
N GLN A 96 -8.73 5.84 -4.28
CA GLN A 96 -9.92 5.10 -3.87
C GLN A 96 -9.74 4.57 -2.45
N PHE A 97 -10.76 4.78 -1.63
CA PHE A 97 -10.86 4.18 -0.30
C PHE A 97 -11.86 3.03 -0.34
N GLU A 98 -11.55 1.96 0.34
CA GLU A 98 -12.52 0.91 0.59
C GLU A 98 -13.61 1.44 1.53
N SER A 99 -14.88 1.27 1.14
CA SER A 99 -16.01 1.81 1.91
C SER A 99 -16.68 0.80 2.84
N ASN A 100 -16.12 -0.39 2.99
CA ASN A 100 -16.62 -1.38 3.93
C ASN A 100 -16.46 -0.87 5.36
N SER A 101 -17.38 -1.27 6.24
CA SER A 101 -17.40 -0.83 7.65
C SER A 101 -17.37 0.70 7.79
N ALA A 102 -16.41 1.27 8.47
CA ALA A 102 -16.27 2.71 8.67
C ALA A 102 -15.56 3.45 7.52
N GLY A 103 -15.08 2.72 6.49
CA GLY A 103 -14.24 3.29 5.44
C GLY A 103 -14.87 4.43 4.66
N GLY A 104 -16.19 4.36 4.40
CA GLY A 104 -16.91 5.43 3.71
C GLY A 104 -16.93 6.75 4.49
N LYS A 105 -17.10 6.69 5.79
CA LYS A 105 -17.07 7.87 6.66
C LYS A 105 -15.67 8.46 6.77
N VAL A 106 -14.64 7.60 6.83
CA VAL A 106 -13.25 8.03 6.83
C VAL A 106 -12.94 8.76 5.53
N ALA A 107 -13.36 8.21 4.39
CA ALA A 107 -13.18 8.82 3.08
C ALA A 107 -13.80 10.23 3.00
N GLU A 108 -15.04 10.39 3.47
CA GLU A 108 -15.74 11.68 3.49
C GLU A 108 -14.99 12.70 4.34
N LYS A 109 -14.57 12.31 5.53
CA LYS A 109 -13.85 13.18 6.46
C LYS A 109 -12.49 13.60 5.91
N VAL A 110 -11.74 12.67 5.35
CA VAL A 110 -10.44 12.95 4.74
C VAL A 110 -10.61 13.86 3.52
N GLN A 111 -11.59 13.56 2.66
CA GLN A 111 -11.88 14.39 1.47
C GLN A 111 -12.19 15.84 1.85
N LYS A 112 -13.02 16.03 2.86
CA LYS A 112 -13.40 17.37 3.35
C LYS A 112 -12.19 18.12 3.84
N GLU A 113 -11.36 17.50 4.67
CA GLU A 113 -10.20 18.16 5.27
C GLU A 113 -9.11 18.46 4.23
N VAL A 114 -8.88 17.55 3.28
CA VAL A 114 -7.97 17.80 2.15
C VAL A 114 -8.39 19.04 1.39
N LYS A 115 -9.68 19.14 1.07
CA LYS A 115 -10.22 20.29 0.33
C LYS A 115 -10.12 21.59 1.14
N GLU A 116 -10.44 21.57 2.42
CA GLU A 116 -10.36 22.72 3.32
C GLU A 116 -8.92 23.24 3.43
N ARG A 117 -7.93 22.36 3.37
CA ARG A 117 -6.51 22.71 3.43
C ARG A 117 -5.88 23.00 2.07
N GLY A 118 -6.67 23.11 1.02
CA GLY A 118 -6.19 23.44 -0.33
C GLY A 118 -5.57 22.30 -1.12
N GLY A 119 -5.74 21.07 -0.68
CA GLY A 119 -5.30 19.89 -1.43
C GLY A 119 -6.19 19.61 -2.63
N ILE A 120 -5.66 18.88 -3.60
CA ILE A 120 -6.35 18.60 -4.87
C ILE A 120 -6.85 17.16 -4.99
N ALA A 121 -6.52 16.29 -4.03
CA ALA A 121 -6.86 14.89 -4.09
C ALA A 121 -8.38 14.67 -4.19
N LYS A 122 -8.79 13.82 -5.14
CA LYS A 122 -10.17 13.36 -5.29
C LYS A 122 -10.26 11.92 -4.86
N ILE A 123 -11.09 11.65 -3.86
CA ILE A 123 -11.28 10.33 -3.27
C ILE A 123 -12.59 9.75 -3.79
N THR A 124 -12.51 8.58 -4.41
CA THR A 124 -13.67 7.74 -4.68
C THR A 124 -13.73 6.62 -3.65
N THR A 125 -14.87 5.98 -3.54
CA THR A 125 -15.05 4.85 -2.63
C THR A 125 -15.47 3.61 -3.41
N LYS A 126 -15.10 2.45 -2.88
CA LYS A 126 -15.52 1.17 -3.44
C LYS A 126 -15.91 0.22 -2.34
N TYR A 127 -17.10 -0.36 -2.46
CA TYR A 127 -17.55 -1.45 -1.61
C TYR A 127 -17.06 -2.77 -2.22
N THR A 128 -16.33 -3.58 -1.45
CA THR A 128 -15.81 -4.86 -1.92
C THR A 128 -16.62 -6.02 -1.34
N THR A 129 -17.07 -6.92 -2.20
CA THR A 129 -17.88 -8.09 -1.85
C THR A 129 -17.19 -9.42 -2.13
N SER A 130 -16.13 -9.40 -2.93
CA SER A 130 -15.38 -10.60 -3.29
C SER A 130 -14.53 -11.12 -2.13
N ASN A 131 -14.16 -12.39 -2.22
CA ASN A 131 -13.29 -13.02 -1.21
C ASN A 131 -11.91 -12.35 -1.18
N LYS A 132 -11.49 -11.95 0.01
CA LYS A 132 -10.23 -11.23 0.23
C LYS A 132 -9.00 -12.03 -0.25
N GLU A 133 -8.91 -13.30 0.11
CA GLU A 133 -7.78 -14.14 -0.30
C GLU A 133 -7.68 -14.26 -1.81
N THR A 134 -8.80 -14.44 -2.47
CA THR A 134 -8.86 -14.49 -3.93
C THR A 134 -8.38 -13.20 -4.56
N ARG A 135 -8.84 -12.04 -4.06
CA ARG A 135 -8.40 -10.74 -4.56
C ARG A 135 -6.89 -10.57 -4.44
N ILE A 136 -6.35 -10.91 -3.28
CA ILE A 136 -4.92 -10.79 -3.01
C ILE A 136 -4.10 -11.65 -3.97
N ILE A 137 -4.50 -12.91 -4.15
CA ILE A 137 -3.79 -13.84 -5.04
C ILE A 137 -3.86 -13.37 -6.49
N VAL A 138 -5.04 -13.00 -6.96
CA VAL A 138 -5.25 -12.56 -8.35
C VAL A 138 -4.47 -11.28 -8.67
N ALA A 139 -4.34 -10.36 -7.73
CA ALA A 139 -3.65 -9.10 -7.93
C ALA A 139 -2.12 -9.23 -7.96
N SER A 140 -1.56 -10.27 -7.36
CA SER A 140 -0.12 -10.37 -7.13
C SER A 140 0.74 -10.34 -8.40
N PRO A 141 0.39 -10.97 -9.52
CA PRO A 141 1.19 -10.86 -10.74
C PRO A 141 1.28 -9.43 -11.26
N TYR A 142 0.17 -8.69 -11.22
CA TYR A 142 0.14 -7.31 -11.64
C TYR A 142 1.04 -6.42 -10.77
N ILE A 143 0.96 -6.57 -9.46
CA ILE A 143 1.77 -5.79 -8.52
C ILE A 143 3.27 -6.09 -8.74
N LYS A 144 3.65 -7.34 -8.89
CA LYS A 144 5.05 -7.72 -9.13
C LYS A 144 5.59 -7.15 -10.45
N GLU A 145 4.74 -7.06 -11.46
CA GLU A 145 5.14 -6.59 -12.78
C GLU A 145 5.23 -5.06 -12.85
N HIS A 146 4.29 -4.34 -12.24
CA HIS A 146 4.10 -2.92 -12.47
C HIS A 146 4.46 -2.00 -11.30
N VAL A 147 4.63 -2.53 -10.11
CA VAL A 147 4.94 -1.71 -8.93
C VAL A 147 6.42 -1.82 -8.57
N LEU A 148 7.05 -0.67 -8.33
CA LEU A 148 8.42 -0.60 -7.83
C LEU A 148 8.40 -0.07 -6.40
N PHE A 149 9.16 -0.72 -5.55
CA PHE A 149 9.33 -0.35 -4.14
C PHE A 149 10.73 0.22 -3.92
N LYS A 150 10.85 1.17 -3.00
CA LYS A 150 12.14 1.77 -2.65
C LYS A 150 13.13 0.71 -2.19
N ASP A 151 14.37 0.82 -2.65
CA ASP A 151 15.44 -0.08 -2.24
C ASP A 151 15.69 0.00 -0.73
N ASN A 152 16.17 -1.08 -0.15
CA ASN A 152 16.44 -1.15 1.29
C ASN A 152 17.42 -0.07 1.74
N SER A 153 18.38 0.29 0.89
CA SER A 153 19.34 1.35 1.19
C SER A 153 18.70 2.73 1.33
N VAL A 154 17.59 2.96 0.61
CA VAL A 154 16.84 4.22 0.63
C VAL A 154 15.98 4.35 1.88
N ILE A 155 15.46 3.23 2.37
CA ILE A 155 14.50 3.19 3.49
C ILE A 155 15.12 2.81 4.83
N LYS A 156 16.44 2.92 4.98
CA LYS A 156 17.14 2.54 6.22
C LYS A 156 16.51 3.11 7.49
N ASN A 157 16.04 4.34 7.44
CA ASN A 157 15.46 5.05 8.58
C ASN A 157 13.94 5.18 8.49
N ASN A 158 13.31 4.48 7.53
CA ASN A 158 11.86 4.51 7.36
C ASN A 158 11.24 3.19 7.83
N LYS A 159 10.95 3.13 9.12
CA LYS A 159 10.38 1.92 9.75
C LYS A 159 8.99 1.57 9.22
N GLU A 160 8.21 2.56 8.85
CA GLU A 160 6.84 2.35 8.35
C GLU A 160 6.85 1.71 6.98
N TYR A 161 7.71 2.19 6.09
CA TYR A 161 7.86 1.59 4.76
C TYR A 161 8.40 0.14 4.88
N ARG A 162 9.37 -0.06 5.76
CA ARG A 162 9.89 -1.41 6.06
C ARG A 162 8.80 -2.32 6.60
N ARG A 163 7.94 -1.82 7.47
CA ARG A 163 6.79 -2.57 8.00
C ARG A 163 5.86 -3.00 6.89
N MET A 164 5.55 -2.11 5.97
CA MET A 164 4.72 -2.44 4.80
C MET A 164 5.33 -3.59 4.00
N LEU A 165 6.62 -3.53 3.68
CA LEU A 165 7.28 -4.60 2.94
C LEU A 165 7.30 -5.92 3.71
N ASN A 166 7.52 -5.87 5.03
CA ASN A 166 7.49 -7.07 5.86
C ASN A 166 6.11 -7.73 5.86
N PHE A 167 5.03 -6.95 5.99
CA PHE A 167 3.68 -7.49 5.94
C PHE A 167 3.33 -8.03 4.56
N LEU A 168 3.76 -7.35 3.50
CA LEU A 168 3.54 -7.83 2.14
C LEU A 168 4.19 -9.20 1.91
N CYS A 169 5.46 -9.31 2.28
CA CYS A 169 6.28 -10.51 2.02
C CYS A 169 6.02 -11.65 3.01
N SER A 170 5.35 -11.39 4.13
CA SER A 170 4.99 -12.42 5.11
C SER A 170 3.70 -13.15 4.78
N TYR A 171 2.92 -12.64 3.83
CA TYR A 171 1.64 -13.25 3.45
C TYR A 171 1.84 -14.61 2.80
N THR A 172 1.07 -15.60 3.24
CA THR A 172 1.12 -16.96 2.68
C THR A 172 -0.26 -17.42 2.22
N MET A 173 -0.29 -18.18 1.14
CA MET A 173 -1.52 -18.78 0.61
C MET A 173 -2.02 -19.95 1.48
N ALA A 174 -1.18 -20.46 2.37
CA ALA A 174 -1.55 -21.56 3.28
C ALA A 174 -2.52 -21.15 4.39
N GLY A 175 -2.88 -19.87 4.49
CA GLY A 175 -3.83 -19.33 5.45
C GLY A 175 -3.20 -18.88 6.76
N ARG A 176 -4.04 -18.33 7.66
CA ARG A 176 -3.67 -17.78 8.98
C ARG A 176 -2.64 -16.67 8.94
N ASN A 177 -2.90 -15.68 8.11
CA ASN A 177 -2.10 -14.48 8.08
C ASN A 177 -2.57 -13.51 9.16
N ARG A 178 -1.64 -13.07 10.00
CA ARG A 178 -1.93 -12.17 11.12
C ARG A 178 -2.31 -10.76 10.66
N ASN A 179 -1.59 -10.29 9.64
CA ASN A 179 -1.76 -8.94 9.11
C ASN A 179 -1.79 -9.05 7.58
N ASP A 180 -3.00 -9.12 7.03
CA ASP A 180 -3.23 -9.18 5.59
C ASP A 180 -3.64 -7.82 5.00
N ASP A 181 -3.59 -6.76 5.82
CA ASP A 181 -4.03 -5.42 5.41
C ASP A 181 -3.18 -4.85 4.28
N VAL A 182 -1.88 -5.11 4.28
CA VAL A 182 -0.97 -4.63 3.24
C VAL A 182 -1.23 -5.31 1.90
N PRO A 183 -1.22 -6.66 1.79
CA PRO A 183 -1.54 -7.28 0.51
C PRO A 183 -2.97 -6.97 0.05
N ASP A 184 -3.91 -6.75 0.95
CA ASP A 184 -5.27 -6.34 0.58
C ASP A 184 -5.29 -4.91 0.00
N ALA A 185 -4.56 -3.98 0.58
CA ALA A 185 -4.42 -2.63 0.03
C ALA A 185 -3.82 -2.67 -1.38
N TRP A 186 -2.82 -3.50 -1.62
CA TRP A 186 -2.25 -3.66 -2.96
C TRP A 186 -3.21 -4.33 -3.94
N SER A 187 -4.08 -5.23 -3.47
CA SER A 187 -5.15 -5.76 -4.32
C SER A 187 -6.16 -4.67 -4.71
N LEU A 188 -6.48 -3.79 -3.78
CA LEU A 188 -7.32 -2.62 -4.04
C LEU A 188 -6.66 -1.70 -5.08
N PHE A 189 -5.36 -1.48 -4.97
CA PHE A 189 -4.59 -0.69 -5.93
C PHE A 189 -4.64 -1.28 -7.34
N ALA A 190 -4.38 -2.57 -7.48
CA ALA A 190 -4.45 -3.25 -8.78
C ALA A 190 -5.84 -3.10 -9.42
N GLY A 191 -6.89 -3.33 -8.65
CA GLY A 191 -8.26 -3.15 -9.14
C GLY A 191 -8.58 -1.71 -9.52
N TYR A 192 -8.05 -0.75 -8.79
CA TYR A 192 -8.27 0.68 -9.07
C TYR A 192 -7.62 1.11 -10.38
N VAL A 193 -6.35 0.77 -10.59
CA VAL A 193 -5.63 1.21 -11.79
C VAL A 193 -6.12 0.53 -13.07
N GLU A 194 -6.71 -0.65 -12.97
CA GLU A 194 -7.36 -1.31 -14.10
C GLU A 194 -8.59 -0.54 -14.62
N GLN A 195 -9.19 0.30 -13.79
CA GLN A 195 -10.37 1.10 -14.14
C GLN A 195 -10.02 2.45 -14.78
N LEU A 196 -8.76 2.82 -14.80
CA LEU A 196 -8.30 4.13 -15.29
C LEU A 196 -8.13 4.21 -16.82
#